data_51c4b7722037b6415202d7b30d481697
#
_entry.id   51c4b7722037b6415202d7b30d481697
#
_cell.length_a   1.000
_cell.length_b   1.000
_cell.length_c   1.000
_cell.angle_alpha   90.00
_cell.angle_beta   90.00
_cell.angle_gamma   90.00
#
_symmetry.space_group_name_H-M   'P 1'
#
loop_
_entity.id
_entity.type
_entity.pdbx_description
1 polymer ?
#
loop_
_entity_poly.entity_id
_entity_poly.type
_entity_poly.pdbx_seq_one_letter_code
_entity_poly.pdbx_strand_id
1 'polypeptide(L)'
;MSWVPVVDLCADPEAVCSAVAEACQRVGFLTVMNHGVAPHVLAGAWSEARAFFDLPLPRKLEVAMPYLGYPYGYAPMGTETLSASLGQASQPDLKESFSIGPVNPALHPFSDPDEASAWLPNRWPAMQPSMQPAWEKAYRELSQLSARLLSMMARSLGLDTQYFDPMINRHTSAMRALNYPVTDSATGAGGQRAGAHTDYGTLTLLMADPDVGGLEVQRPNGEWAPVVAVPGALVVNLGDAMARWTNDRWRSTLHRVGQAGGRRQSIAFFHNANWDATIECLPGCLSPGEQPRYPPMAAGPHLMAKFRSTVEPG
;
A
#
# COMPACT_ATOMS: atom_id res chain seq x y z
N MET A 1 6.32 18.00 -17.09
CA MET A 1 6.52 16.55 -17.00
C MET A 1 6.18 16.10 -15.58
N SER A 2 5.52 14.95 -15.42
CA SER A 2 5.26 14.37 -14.08
C SER A 2 6.59 14.10 -13.37
N TRP A 3 6.66 14.39 -12.06
CA TRP A 3 7.84 14.05 -11.27
C TRP A 3 7.95 12.54 -11.01
N VAL A 4 6.80 11.85 -10.93
CA VAL A 4 6.73 10.39 -10.83
C VAL A 4 6.88 9.80 -12.25
N PRO A 5 7.91 8.97 -12.50
CA PRO A 5 8.16 8.40 -13.82
C PRO A 5 7.10 7.35 -14.18
N VAL A 6 6.86 7.21 -15.48
CA VAL A 6 6.01 6.14 -16.05
C VAL A 6 6.90 5.09 -16.67
N VAL A 7 6.69 3.82 -16.30
CA VAL A 7 7.45 2.66 -16.76
C VAL A 7 6.51 1.71 -17.49
N ASP A 8 6.81 1.40 -18.75
CA ASP A 8 6.10 0.38 -19.52
C ASP A 8 6.74 -0.99 -19.27
N LEU A 9 6.03 -1.90 -18.61
CA LEU A 9 6.55 -3.23 -18.26
C LEU A 9 6.65 -4.19 -19.46
N CYS A 10 6.17 -3.80 -20.66
CA CYS A 10 6.34 -4.54 -21.91
C CYS A 10 7.54 -4.05 -22.75
N ALA A 11 8.25 -3.02 -22.30
CA ALA A 11 9.47 -2.54 -22.95
C ALA A 11 10.64 -3.55 -22.77
N ASP A 12 11.81 -3.21 -23.33
CA ASP A 12 13.01 -4.03 -23.15
C ASP A 12 13.30 -4.33 -21.68
N PRO A 13 13.53 -5.59 -21.28
CA PRO A 13 13.67 -5.96 -19.86
C PRO A 13 14.80 -5.24 -19.12
N GLU A 14 15.94 -4.96 -19.78
CA GLU A 14 17.05 -4.23 -19.15
C GLU A 14 16.69 -2.76 -18.96
N ALA A 15 16.04 -2.15 -19.95
CA ALA A 15 15.54 -0.78 -19.84
C ALA A 15 14.50 -0.65 -18.73
N VAL A 16 13.60 -1.63 -18.59
CA VAL A 16 12.61 -1.67 -17.49
C VAL A 16 13.30 -1.76 -16.14
N CYS A 17 14.25 -2.70 -15.95
CA CYS A 17 14.97 -2.83 -14.70
C CYS A 17 15.72 -1.55 -14.34
N SER A 18 16.37 -0.91 -15.31
CA SER A 18 17.09 0.36 -15.10
C SER A 18 16.12 1.49 -14.70
N ALA A 19 14.98 1.62 -15.39
CA ALA A 19 13.97 2.63 -15.09
C ALA A 19 13.33 2.43 -13.71
N VAL A 20 13.05 1.18 -13.33
CA VAL A 20 12.55 0.82 -11.99
C VAL A 20 13.59 1.20 -10.93
N ALA A 21 14.86 0.83 -11.10
CA ALA A 21 15.93 1.16 -10.15
C ALA A 21 16.08 2.68 -9.95
N GLU A 22 16.11 3.43 -11.07
CA GLU A 22 16.20 4.89 -11.04
C GLU A 22 15.00 5.51 -10.30
N ALA A 23 13.78 5.05 -10.61
CA ALA A 23 12.56 5.51 -9.94
C ALA A 23 12.60 5.25 -8.44
N CYS A 24 12.98 4.03 -8.02
CA CYS A 24 13.11 3.65 -6.62
C CYS A 24 14.16 4.49 -5.87
N GLN A 25 15.29 4.78 -6.50
CA GLN A 25 16.37 5.55 -5.89
C GLN A 25 16.05 7.05 -5.79
N ARG A 26 15.48 7.64 -6.85
CA ARG A 26 15.27 9.09 -6.93
C ARG A 26 13.98 9.55 -6.28
N VAL A 27 12.93 8.76 -6.47
CA VAL A 27 11.55 9.16 -6.15
C VAL A 27 10.92 8.25 -5.11
N GLY A 28 11.19 6.94 -5.14
CA GLY A 28 10.46 5.94 -4.34
C GLY A 28 9.04 5.69 -4.86
N PHE A 29 8.68 6.30 -5.98
CA PHE A 29 7.40 6.19 -6.67
C PHE A 29 7.60 6.00 -8.17
N LEU A 30 6.74 5.21 -8.80
CA LEU A 30 6.64 5.06 -10.25
C LEU A 30 5.19 4.74 -10.64
N THR A 31 4.85 5.00 -11.89
CA THR A 31 3.60 4.53 -12.49
C THR A 31 3.92 3.40 -13.46
N VAL A 32 3.26 2.25 -13.34
CA VAL A 32 3.50 1.11 -14.21
C VAL A 32 2.34 0.92 -15.20
N MET A 33 2.69 0.84 -16.48
CA MET A 33 1.79 0.54 -17.57
C MET A 33 2.04 -0.88 -18.12
N ASN A 34 1.07 -1.44 -18.84
CA ASN A 34 1.17 -2.78 -19.44
C ASN A 34 1.56 -3.86 -18.42
N HIS A 35 1.08 -3.71 -17.20
CA HIS A 35 1.42 -4.54 -16.04
C HIS A 35 0.84 -5.95 -16.09
N GLY A 36 0.00 -6.29 -17.08
CA GLY A 36 -0.52 -7.62 -17.32
C GLY A 36 -1.70 -8.05 -16.43
N VAL A 37 -2.09 -7.27 -15.43
CA VAL A 37 -3.36 -7.50 -14.72
C VAL A 37 -4.51 -7.14 -15.65
N ALA A 38 -5.45 -8.07 -15.84
CA ALA A 38 -6.54 -7.86 -16.79
C ALA A 38 -7.44 -6.68 -16.37
N PRO A 39 -7.78 -5.75 -17.28
CA PRO A 39 -8.55 -4.54 -16.95
C PRO A 39 -9.88 -4.83 -16.25
N HIS A 40 -10.58 -5.91 -16.62
CA HIS A 40 -11.85 -6.28 -16.01
C HIS A 40 -11.71 -6.71 -14.53
N VAL A 41 -10.54 -7.19 -14.11
CA VAL A 41 -10.27 -7.58 -12.72
C VAL A 41 -10.20 -6.32 -11.85
N LEU A 42 -9.43 -5.33 -12.29
CA LEU A 42 -9.30 -4.05 -11.58
C LEU A 42 -10.64 -3.29 -11.58
N ALA A 43 -11.33 -3.24 -12.74
CA ALA A 43 -12.64 -2.61 -12.86
C ALA A 43 -13.69 -3.29 -11.97
N GLY A 44 -13.66 -4.62 -11.86
CA GLY A 44 -14.55 -5.38 -10.97
C GLY A 44 -14.34 -5.02 -9.50
N ALA A 45 -13.10 -5.06 -9.02
CA ALA A 45 -12.79 -4.67 -7.65
C ALA A 45 -13.16 -3.21 -7.36
N TRP A 46 -12.93 -2.31 -8.31
CA TRP A 46 -13.29 -0.90 -8.22
C TRP A 46 -14.79 -0.67 -8.10
N SER A 47 -15.59 -1.32 -8.97
CA SER A 47 -17.05 -1.19 -9.00
C SER A 47 -17.68 -1.75 -7.74
N GLU A 48 -17.18 -2.91 -7.26
CA GLU A 48 -17.66 -3.52 -6.02
C GLU A 48 -17.36 -2.64 -4.80
N ALA A 49 -16.17 -2.02 -4.72
CA ALA A 49 -15.86 -1.07 -3.67
C ALA A 49 -16.79 0.16 -3.72
N ARG A 50 -17.05 0.70 -4.92
CA ARG A 50 -17.95 1.84 -5.09
C ARG A 50 -19.35 1.51 -4.62
N ALA A 51 -19.89 0.35 -5.04
CA ALA A 51 -21.21 -0.10 -4.64
C ALA A 51 -21.31 -0.34 -3.12
N PHE A 52 -20.26 -0.86 -2.50
CA PHE A 52 -20.19 -1.02 -1.04
C PHE A 52 -20.25 0.32 -0.31
N PHE A 53 -19.48 1.31 -0.73
CA PHE A 53 -19.50 2.63 -0.08
C PHE A 53 -20.81 3.39 -0.32
N ASP A 54 -21.58 3.05 -1.35
CA ASP A 54 -22.92 3.60 -1.62
C ASP A 54 -24.01 2.98 -0.74
N LEU A 55 -23.72 1.89 -0.01
CA LEU A 55 -24.66 1.32 0.94
C LEU A 55 -24.95 2.28 2.10
N PRO A 56 -26.18 2.24 2.66
CA PRO A 56 -26.47 2.95 3.90
C PRO A 56 -25.52 2.54 5.04
N LEU A 57 -25.16 3.50 5.89
CA LEU A 57 -24.24 3.28 7.00
C LEU A 57 -24.56 2.03 7.85
N PRO A 58 -25.80 1.74 8.25
CA PRO A 58 -26.12 0.53 9.01
C PRO A 58 -25.66 -0.78 8.29
N ARG A 59 -25.73 -0.84 6.96
CA ARG A 59 -25.30 -1.99 6.18
C ARG A 59 -23.77 -2.13 6.12
N LYS A 60 -23.07 -1.01 6.03
CA LYS A 60 -21.60 -0.99 6.10
C LYS A 60 -21.11 -1.44 7.50
N LEU A 61 -21.82 -1.03 8.55
CA LEU A 61 -21.49 -1.39 9.93
C LEU A 61 -21.66 -2.89 10.24
N GLU A 62 -22.44 -3.65 9.47
CA GLU A 62 -22.56 -5.11 9.63
C GLU A 62 -21.20 -5.83 9.44
N VAL A 63 -20.28 -5.23 8.66
CA VAL A 63 -18.92 -5.72 8.43
C VAL A 63 -17.85 -4.81 9.03
N ALA A 64 -18.22 -3.96 9.96
CA ALA A 64 -17.23 -3.17 10.70
C ALA A 64 -16.28 -4.06 11.50
N MET A 65 -15.10 -3.53 11.80
CA MET A 65 -14.14 -4.20 12.70
C MET A 65 -14.82 -4.53 14.02
N PRO A 66 -14.82 -5.80 14.46
CA PRO A 66 -15.59 -6.21 15.65
C PRO A 66 -15.00 -5.70 16.96
N TYR A 67 -13.74 -5.33 16.98
CA TYR A 67 -13.03 -4.73 18.12
C TYR A 67 -11.84 -3.91 17.64
N LEU A 68 -11.34 -3.01 18.47
CA LEU A 68 -10.18 -2.19 18.19
C LEU A 68 -8.94 -3.08 17.92
N GLY A 69 -8.25 -2.84 16.82
CA GLY A 69 -7.10 -3.64 16.40
C GLY A 69 -7.43 -4.82 15.48
N TYR A 70 -8.72 -5.13 15.22
CA TYR A 70 -9.05 -6.06 14.13
C TYR A 70 -8.69 -5.44 12.79
N PRO A 71 -7.88 -6.11 11.92
CA PRO A 71 -7.27 -5.45 10.78
C PRO A 71 -8.18 -5.32 9.55
N TYR A 72 -9.30 -6.06 9.49
CA TYR A 72 -10.11 -6.19 8.26
C TYR A 72 -11.57 -5.80 8.47
N GLY A 73 -12.23 -5.43 7.38
CA GLY A 73 -13.61 -4.97 7.38
C GLY A 73 -13.72 -3.46 7.16
N TYR A 74 -14.87 -2.92 7.52
CA TYR A 74 -15.20 -1.51 7.34
C TYR A 74 -14.72 -0.65 8.52
N ALA A 75 -14.07 0.44 8.20
CA ALA A 75 -13.71 1.51 9.13
C ALA A 75 -14.46 2.80 8.76
N PRO A 76 -15.32 3.34 9.65
CA PRO A 76 -16.02 4.60 9.44
C PRO A 76 -15.07 5.80 9.33
N MET A 77 -15.59 6.92 8.87
CA MET A 77 -14.85 8.19 8.83
C MET A 77 -14.33 8.59 10.21
N GLY A 78 -13.13 9.15 10.24
CA GLY A 78 -12.54 9.70 11.46
C GLY A 78 -12.00 8.66 12.45
N THR A 79 -11.84 7.41 12.03
CA THR A 79 -11.29 6.33 12.88
C THR A 79 -9.79 6.17 12.78
N GLU A 80 -9.15 6.80 11.80
CA GLU A 80 -7.70 6.69 11.55
C GLU A 80 -7.05 8.07 11.47
N THR A 81 -5.79 8.15 11.89
CA THR A 81 -4.94 9.36 11.79
C THR A 81 -3.56 8.95 11.28
N LEU A 82 -3.35 8.97 9.96
CA LEU A 82 -2.10 8.48 9.35
C LEU A 82 -0.86 9.25 9.77
N SER A 83 -0.98 10.57 9.96
CA SER A 83 0.14 11.42 10.42
C SER A 83 0.61 11.10 11.85
N ALA A 84 -0.17 10.38 12.65
CA ALA A 84 0.26 9.88 13.96
C ALA A 84 1.46 8.93 13.85
N SER A 85 1.60 8.21 12.73
CA SER A 85 2.79 7.37 12.46
C SER A 85 4.11 8.15 12.41
N LEU A 86 4.04 9.47 12.21
CA LEU A 86 5.18 10.39 12.22
C LEU A 86 5.33 11.15 13.55
N GLY A 87 4.54 10.78 14.57
CA GLY A 87 4.50 11.53 15.85
C GLY A 87 3.86 12.91 15.74
N GLN A 88 3.08 13.18 14.68
CA GLN A 88 2.42 14.46 14.48
C GLN A 88 0.96 14.37 14.94
N ALA A 89 0.59 15.24 15.89
CA ALA A 89 -0.81 15.42 16.26
C ALA A 89 -1.55 16.09 15.09
N SER A 90 -2.60 15.43 14.59
CA SER A 90 -3.48 16.00 13.56
C SER A 90 -4.93 15.58 13.78
N GLN A 91 -5.84 16.23 13.07
CA GLN A 91 -7.22 15.79 13.03
C GLN A 91 -7.32 14.41 12.31
N PRO A 92 -8.32 13.58 12.65
CA PRO A 92 -8.58 12.33 11.96
C PRO A 92 -8.77 12.54 10.45
N ASP A 93 -8.35 11.55 9.67
CA ASP A 93 -8.47 11.57 8.22
C ASP A 93 -9.95 11.54 7.78
N LEU A 94 -10.27 12.35 6.77
CA LEU A 94 -11.64 12.46 6.22
C LEU A 94 -11.88 11.37 5.17
N LYS A 95 -11.81 10.12 5.58
CA LYS A 95 -12.05 8.95 4.74
C LYS A 95 -12.75 7.84 5.51
N GLU A 96 -13.50 7.02 4.80
CA GLU A 96 -13.91 5.70 5.24
C GLU A 96 -13.15 4.64 4.44
N SER A 97 -12.97 3.44 4.98
CA SER A 97 -12.22 2.39 4.31
C SER A 97 -12.84 1.01 4.48
N PHE A 98 -12.53 0.11 3.54
CA PHE A 98 -12.83 -1.30 3.65
C PHE A 98 -11.56 -2.10 3.33
N SER A 99 -11.18 -3.03 4.22
CA SER A 99 -9.91 -3.76 4.15
C SER A 99 -10.12 -5.25 4.17
N ILE A 100 -9.27 -5.96 3.40
CA ILE A 100 -9.11 -7.41 3.49
C ILE A 100 -7.63 -7.76 3.67
N GLY A 101 -7.37 -8.89 4.30
CA GLY A 101 -6.07 -9.52 4.41
C GLY A 101 -5.90 -10.71 3.49
N PRO A 102 -4.98 -11.64 3.84
CA PRO A 102 -4.70 -12.80 3.04
C PRO A 102 -5.95 -13.58 2.65
N VAL A 103 -6.04 -13.93 1.36
CA VAL A 103 -7.21 -14.64 0.79
C VAL A 103 -7.02 -16.15 0.75
N ASN A 104 -5.81 -16.63 1.03
CA ASN A 104 -5.52 -18.04 1.21
C ASN A 104 -5.45 -18.37 2.69
N PRO A 105 -5.93 -19.55 3.12
CA PRO A 105 -5.84 -19.92 4.53
C PRO A 105 -4.38 -20.07 4.96
N ALA A 106 -4.13 -19.78 6.22
CA ALA A 106 -2.82 -20.08 6.81
C ALA A 106 -2.53 -21.59 6.79
N LEU A 107 -1.32 -21.94 6.40
CA LEU A 107 -0.89 -23.34 6.25
C LEU A 107 -0.17 -23.90 7.49
N HIS A 108 0.00 -23.10 8.52
CA HIS A 108 0.72 -23.47 9.74
C HIS A 108 0.04 -22.91 10.99
N PRO A 109 0.19 -23.54 12.16
CA PRO A 109 -0.25 -22.99 13.41
C PRO A 109 0.62 -21.75 13.77
N PHE A 110 -0.02 -20.75 14.36
CA PHE A 110 0.68 -19.54 14.83
C PHE A 110 1.16 -19.72 16.26
N SER A 111 2.39 -19.35 16.54
CA SER A 111 2.93 -19.24 17.91
C SER A 111 2.88 -17.82 18.44
N ASP A 112 2.82 -16.84 17.52
CA ASP A 112 2.74 -15.41 17.83
C ASP A 112 1.28 -14.92 17.65
N PRO A 113 0.64 -14.37 18.71
CA PRO A 113 -0.70 -13.81 18.61
C PRO A 113 -0.82 -12.66 17.60
N ASP A 114 0.24 -11.86 17.43
CA ASP A 114 0.27 -10.77 16.46
C ASP A 114 0.29 -11.33 15.02
N GLU A 115 1.04 -12.41 14.77
CA GLU A 115 0.98 -13.12 13.48
C GLU A 115 -0.42 -13.68 13.22
N ALA A 116 -1.03 -14.32 14.21
CA ALA A 116 -2.38 -14.84 14.10
C ALA A 116 -3.38 -13.73 13.73
N SER A 117 -3.18 -12.50 14.23
CA SER A 117 -4.05 -11.38 13.90
C SER A 117 -4.00 -11.00 12.41
N ALA A 118 -2.87 -11.17 11.74
CA ALA A 118 -2.74 -10.91 10.31
C ALA A 118 -3.47 -11.93 9.42
N TRP A 119 -3.91 -13.05 10.00
CA TRP A 119 -4.64 -14.12 9.30
C TRP A 119 -6.09 -14.25 9.77
N LEU A 120 -6.61 -13.25 10.48
CA LEU A 120 -8.02 -13.21 10.88
C LEU A 120 -8.94 -13.22 9.64
N PRO A 121 -10.15 -13.80 9.76
CA PRO A 121 -11.09 -13.90 8.65
C PRO A 121 -11.45 -12.54 8.03
N ASN A 122 -11.51 -12.47 6.72
CA ASN A 122 -12.06 -11.32 6.02
C ASN A 122 -13.57 -11.22 6.27
N ARG A 123 -14.08 -9.99 6.37
CA ARG A 123 -15.49 -9.71 6.65
C ARG A 123 -16.18 -9.25 5.38
N TRP A 124 -17.09 -10.07 4.84
CA TRP A 124 -17.74 -9.78 3.57
C TRP A 124 -19.19 -9.33 3.76
N PRO A 125 -19.68 -8.30 3.04
CA PRO A 125 -21.05 -7.83 3.13
C PRO A 125 -22.02 -8.86 2.51
N ALA A 126 -22.91 -9.42 3.33
CA ALA A 126 -23.85 -10.43 2.86
C ALA A 126 -24.79 -9.91 1.75
N MET A 127 -25.08 -8.62 1.74
CA MET A 127 -25.91 -7.95 0.73
C MET A 127 -25.22 -7.79 -0.63
N GLN A 128 -23.89 -8.03 -0.70
CA GLN A 128 -23.10 -7.85 -1.91
C GLN A 128 -22.17 -9.06 -2.12
N PRO A 129 -22.75 -10.24 -2.42
CA PRO A 129 -21.98 -11.50 -2.51
C PRO A 129 -20.95 -11.50 -3.66
N SER A 130 -21.13 -10.65 -4.68
CA SER A 130 -20.17 -10.48 -5.80
C SER A 130 -18.86 -9.82 -5.39
N MET A 131 -18.83 -9.09 -4.27
CA MET A 131 -17.63 -8.39 -3.81
C MET A 131 -16.50 -9.36 -3.46
N GLN A 132 -16.79 -10.44 -2.73
CA GLN A 132 -15.77 -11.40 -2.31
C GLN A 132 -14.98 -11.98 -3.50
N PRO A 133 -15.60 -12.65 -4.49
CA PRO A 133 -14.85 -13.24 -5.60
C PRO A 133 -14.11 -12.21 -6.44
N ALA A 134 -14.67 -11.01 -6.65
CA ALA A 134 -14.02 -9.94 -7.39
C ALA A 134 -12.76 -9.44 -6.67
N TRP A 135 -12.86 -9.22 -5.36
CA TRP A 135 -11.76 -8.72 -4.54
C TRP A 135 -10.67 -9.76 -4.30
N GLU A 136 -11.04 -11.02 -4.06
CA GLU A 136 -10.06 -12.09 -3.94
C GLU A 136 -9.28 -12.31 -5.25
N LYS A 137 -9.95 -12.19 -6.41
CA LYS A 137 -9.28 -12.25 -7.70
C LYS A 137 -8.30 -11.09 -7.87
N ALA A 138 -8.71 -9.86 -7.59
CA ALA A 138 -7.85 -8.69 -7.66
C ALA A 138 -6.64 -8.82 -6.70
N TYR A 139 -6.87 -9.29 -5.48
CA TYR A 139 -5.80 -9.54 -4.51
C TYR A 139 -4.73 -10.49 -5.07
N ARG A 140 -5.16 -11.64 -5.65
CA ARG A 140 -4.21 -12.63 -6.22
C ARG A 140 -3.42 -12.06 -7.40
N GLU A 141 -4.08 -11.33 -8.31
CA GLU A 141 -3.43 -10.70 -9.47
C GLU A 141 -2.42 -9.61 -9.05
N LEU A 142 -2.78 -8.78 -8.06
CA LEU A 142 -1.90 -7.76 -7.52
C LEU A 142 -0.74 -8.37 -6.74
N SER A 143 -0.95 -9.47 -6.02
CA SER A 143 0.12 -10.24 -5.38
C SER A 143 1.13 -10.76 -6.39
N GLN A 144 0.67 -11.35 -7.50
CA GLN A 144 1.54 -11.83 -8.58
C GLN A 144 2.29 -10.69 -9.26
N LEU A 145 1.65 -9.55 -9.48
CA LEU A 145 2.33 -8.36 -10.01
C LEU A 145 3.40 -7.86 -9.04
N SER A 146 3.13 -7.85 -7.74
CA SER A 146 4.10 -7.46 -6.71
C SER A 146 5.34 -8.36 -6.75
N ALA A 147 5.16 -9.68 -6.85
CA ALA A 147 6.26 -10.64 -6.96
C ALA A 147 7.10 -10.39 -8.23
N ARG A 148 6.46 -10.11 -9.38
CA ARG A 148 7.18 -9.75 -10.61
C ARG A 148 7.97 -8.46 -10.48
N LEU A 149 7.41 -7.43 -9.86
CA LEU A 149 8.14 -6.17 -9.60
C LEU A 149 9.32 -6.39 -8.67
N LEU A 150 9.16 -7.20 -7.61
CA LEU A 150 10.26 -7.56 -6.70
C LEU A 150 11.37 -8.35 -7.41
N SER A 151 11.02 -9.24 -8.36
CA SER A 151 11.98 -9.94 -9.21
C SER A 151 12.80 -8.96 -10.09
N MET A 152 12.13 -7.96 -10.71
CA MET A 152 12.81 -6.90 -11.45
C MET A 152 13.71 -6.04 -10.55
N MET A 153 13.24 -5.74 -9.33
CA MET A 153 13.99 -5.01 -8.31
C MET A 153 15.22 -5.80 -7.85
N ALA A 154 15.10 -7.11 -7.61
CA ALA A 154 16.25 -7.96 -7.29
C ALA A 154 17.31 -7.89 -8.39
N ARG A 155 16.91 -8.08 -9.65
CA ARG A 155 17.81 -7.98 -10.80
C ARG A 155 18.51 -6.62 -10.88
N SER A 156 17.80 -5.53 -10.63
CA SER A 156 18.38 -4.18 -10.67
C SER A 156 19.37 -3.90 -9.54
N LEU A 157 19.34 -4.71 -8.47
CA LEU A 157 20.32 -4.71 -7.38
C LEU A 157 21.50 -5.69 -7.62
N GLY A 158 21.50 -6.42 -8.76
CA GLY A 158 22.48 -7.45 -9.05
C GLY A 158 22.26 -8.75 -8.28
N LEU A 159 21.06 -8.97 -7.75
CA LEU A 159 20.66 -10.18 -7.03
C LEU A 159 19.98 -11.16 -8.01
N ASP A 160 19.87 -12.43 -7.58
CA ASP A 160 19.04 -13.41 -8.28
C ASP A 160 17.58 -12.92 -8.39
N THR A 161 16.94 -13.16 -9.53
CA THR A 161 15.54 -12.75 -9.77
C THR A 161 14.56 -13.39 -8.79
N GLN A 162 14.90 -14.54 -8.19
CA GLN A 162 14.10 -15.25 -7.21
C GLN A 162 14.50 -14.91 -5.75
N TYR A 163 15.40 -13.94 -5.56
CA TYR A 163 15.95 -13.61 -4.23
C TYR A 163 14.85 -13.36 -3.18
N PHE A 164 13.78 -12.69 -3.54
CA PHE A 164 12.68 -12.38 -2.62
C PHE A 164 11.64 -13.49 -2.48
N ASP A 165 11.62 -14.52 -3.34
CA ASP A 165 10.59 -15.57 -3.34
C ASP A 165 10.40 -16.25 -1.97
N PRO A 166 11.45 -16.68 -1.25
CA PRO A 166 11.28 -17.29 0.06
C PRO A 166 10.79 -16.30 1.13
N MET A 167 10.95 -15.00 0.90
CA MET A 167 10.54 -13.95 1.83
C MET A 167 9.09 -13.47 1.62
N ILE A 168 8.44 -13.88 0.51
CA ILE A 168 7.11 -13.39 0.12
C ILE A 168 6.10 -14.49 -0.19
N ASN A 169 6.46 -15.77 -0.08
CA ASN A 169 5.61 -16.90 -0.43
C ASN A 169 4.45 -17.16 0.56
N ARG A 170 4.46 -16.52 1.72
CA ARG A 170 3.43 -16.55 2.78
C ARG A 170 3.12 -15.14 3.28
N HIS A 171 3.12 -14.17 2.38
CA HIS A 171 3.05 -12.75 2.70
C HIS A 171 1.75 -12.35 3.42
N THR A 172 1.85 -11.41 4.35
CA THR A 172 0.73 -10.85 5.12
C THR A 172 0.19 -9.55 4.51
N SER A 173 0.05 -9.53 3.19
CA SER A 173 -0.40 -8.34 2.46
C SER A 173 -1.87 -8.02 2.74
N ALA A 174 -2.23 -6.74 2.61
CA ALA A 174 -3.59 -6.27 2.74
C ALA A 174 -4.03 -5.48 1.50
N MET A 175 -5.32 -5.58 1.15
CA MET A 175 -5.93 -4.74 0.12
C MET A 175 -7.00 -3.87 0.75
N ARG A 176 -6.95 -2.56 0.49
CA ARG A 176 -7.82 -1.57 1.11
C ARG A 176 -8.41 -0.62 0.08
N ALA A 177 -9.73 -0.52 0.04
CA ALA A 177 -10.40 0.60 -0.62
C ALA A 177 -10.57 1.76 0.34
N LEU A 178 -10.39 2.97 -0.18
CA LEU A 178 -10.57 4.22 0.53
C LEU A 178 -11.59 5.06 -0.24
N ASN A 179 -12.61 5.53 0.46
CA ASN A 179 -13.61 6.44 -0.07
C ASN A 179 -13.51 7.77 0.66
N TYR A 180 -13.32 8.81 -0.13
CA TYR A 180 -13.23 10.20 0.33
C TYR A 180 -14.50 10.93 -0.14
N PRO A 181 -15.48 11.13 0.72
CA PRO A 181 -16.73 11.83 0.33
C PRO A 181 -16.47 13.27 -0.09
N VAL A 182 -17.45 13.87 -0.74
CA VAL A 182 -17.45 15.31 -0.97
C VAL A 182 -17.53 15.99 0.38
N THR A 183 -16.55 16.82 0.70
CA THR A 183 -16.60 17.68 1.87
C THR A 183 -16.97 19.08 1.41
N ASP A 184 -18.02 19.67 2.01
CA ASP A 184 -18.32 21.07 1.77
C ASP A 184 -17.10 21.92 2.15
N SER A 185 -16.67 22.76 1.22
CA SER A 185 -15.55 23.70 1.43
C SER A 185 -15.79 24.69 2.59
N ALA A 186 -16.99 24.73 3.14
CA ALA A 186 -17.40 25.56 4.28
C ALA A 186 -16.99 24.99 5.65
N THR A 187 -16.58 23.74 5.77
CA THR A 187 -16.14 23.16 7.06
C THR A 187 -14.71 23.51 7.42
N GLY A 188 -14.22 24.63 6.94
CA GLY A 188 -13.10 25.38 7.48
C GLY A 188 -11.77 24.64 7.59
N ALA A 189 -10.75 25.28 7.04
CA ALA A 189 -9.36 25.17 7.44
C ALA A 189 -8.72 23.77 7.47
N GLY A 190 -8.12 23.36 6.35
CA GLY A 190 -6.90 22.55 6.43
C GLY A 190 -7.03 21.05 6.64
N GLY A 191 -8.23 20.46 6.62
CA GLY A 191 -8.40 19.02 6.74
C GLY A 191 -7.79 18.26 5.55
N GLN A 192 -6.73 17.50 5.77
CA GLN A 192 -6.18 16.59 4.77
C GLN A 192 -7.11 15.38 4.65
N ARG A 193 -7.34 14.89 3.42
CA ARG A 193 -8.09 13.66 3.20
C ARG A 193 -7.35 12.42 3.70
N ALA A 194 -6.01 12.44 3.59
CA ALA A 194 -5.10 11.53 4.25
C ALA A 194 -3.83 12.29 4.61
N GLY A 195 -3.42 12.23 5.87
CA GLY A 195 -2.22 12.89 6.40
C GLY A 195 -0.94 12.39 5.74
N ALA A 196 0.14 13.16 5.83
CA ALA A 196 1.45 12.75 5.32
C ALA A 196 1.96 11.52 6.07
N HIS A 197 2.38 10.48 5.33
CA HIS A 197 2.88 9.22 5.87
C HIS A 197 3.78 8.50 4.88
N THR A 198 4.45 7.45 5.34
CA THR A 198 5.09 6.43 4.51
C THR A 198 4.33 5.11 4.65
N ASP A 199 4.42 4.22 3.66
CA ASP A 199 3.91 2.87 3.77
C ASP A 199 4.92 1.97 4.49
N TYR A 200 4.44 0.92 5.17
CA TYR A 200 5.27 0.13 6.09
C TYR A 200 5.91 -1.09 5.44
N GLY A 201 5.25 -1.64 4.41
CA GLY A 201 5.62 -2.90 3.77
C GLY A 201 6.78 -2.81 2.77
N THR A 202 6.78 -3.72 1.81
CA THR A 202 7.78 -3.76 0.74
C THR A 202 7.46 -2.77 -0.37
N LEU A 203 6.25 -2.88 -0.94
CA LEU A 203 5.73 -1.96 -1.95
C LEU A 203 4.20 -1.88 -1.87
N THR A 204 3.64 -0.80 -2.40
CA THR A 204 2.20 -0.59 -2.54
C THR A 204 1.85 -0.46 -4.01
N LEU A 205 0.79 -1.16 -4.44
CA LEU A 205 0.17 -0.99 -5.75
C LEU A 205 -1.13 -0.23 -5.57
N LEU A 206 -1.24 0.95 -6.17
CA LEU A 206 -2.39 1.82 -6.00
C LEU A 206 -3.17 1.98 -7.31
N MET A 207 -4.44 1.62 -7.28
CA MET A 207 -5.44 2.05 -8.24
C MET A 207 -5.89 3.47 -7.83
N ALA A 208 -5.35 4.48 -8.50
CA ALA A 208 -5.70 5.88 -8.22
C ALA A 208 -6.97 6.28 -8.97
N ASP A 209 -7.74 7.22 -8.39
CA ASP A 209 -8.89 7.82 -9.08
C ASP A 209 -8.40 8.65 -10.28
N PRO A 210 -8.82 8.32 -11.50
CA PRO A 210 -8.34 9.02 -12.69
C PRO A 210 -8.92 10.43 -12.83
N ASP A 211 -10.08 10.70 -12.23
CA ASP A 211 -10.85 11.92 -12.47
C ASP A 211 -10.59 12.99 -11.39
N VAL A 212 -10.29 12.56 -10.16
CA VAL A 212 -10.24 13.49 -9.01
C VAL A 212 -8.81 13.80 -8.55
N GLY A 213 -7.85 12.91 -8.76
CA GLY A 213 -6.46 13.13 -8.35
C GLY A 213 -6.27 13.27 -6.83
N GLY A 214 -5.43 14.22 -6.41
CA GLY A 214 -5.20 14.60 -5.01
C GLY A 214 -4.07 13.84 -4.31
N LEU A 215 -3.51 12.77 -4.90
CA LEU A 215 -2.29 12.15 -4.38
C LEU A 215 -1.09 13.06 -4.65
N GLU A 216 -0.32 13.33 -3.61
CA GLU A 216 0.91 14.13 -3.67
C GLU A 216 2.07 13.40 -3.00
N VAL A 217 3.26 13.55 -3.58
CA VAL A 217 4.53 12.99 -3.07
C VAL A 217 5.46 14.12 -2.69
N GLN A 218 6.18 13.97 -1.58
CA GLN A 218 7.15 14.96 -1.15
C GLN A 218 8.47 14.82 -1.89
N ARG A 219 8.93 15.89 -2.49
CA ARG A 219 10.26 15.99 -3.10
C ARG A 219 11.36 16.15 -2.04
N PRO A 220 12.63 15.87 -2.39
CA PRO A 220 13.75 16.06 -1.46
C PRO A 220 13.90 17.50 -0.91
N ASN A 221 13.41 18.51 -1.66
CA ASN A 221 13.40 19.91 -1.22
C ASN A 221 12.20 20.27 -0.31
N GLY A 222 11.36 19.29 0.06
CA GLY A 222 10.19 19.47 0.90
C GLY A 222 8.90 19.86 0.16
N GLU A 223 8.98 20.18 -1.14
CA GLU A 223 7.80 20.53 -1.94
C GLU A 223 6.93 19.30 -2.23
N TRP A 224 5.61 19.51 -2.31
CA TRP A 224 4.65 18.48 -2.71
C TRP A 224 4.44 18.50 -4.22
N ALA A 225 4.60 17.34 -4.85
CA ALA A 225 4.37 17.14 -6.28
C ALA A 225 3.13 16.27 -6.50
N PRO A 226 2.19 16.66 -7.37
CA PRO A 226 1.03 15.84 -7.67
C PRO A 226 1.45 14.58 -8.44
N VAL A 227 0.80 13.45 -8.12
CA VAL A 227 0.87 12.21 -8.89
C VAL A 227 -0.30 12.20 -9.86
N VAL A 228 0.03 12.20 -11.14
CA VAL A 228 -0.96 12.16 -12.22
C VAL A 228 -1.39 10.71 -12.42
N ALA A 229 -2.68 10.41 -12.24
CA ALA A 229 -3.21 9.11 -12.57
C ALA A 229 -3.21 8.91 -14.09
N VAL A 230 -2.70 7.77 -14.54
CA VAL A 230 -2.71 7.37 -15.95
C VAL A 230 -3.76 6.28 -16.11
N PRO A 231 -4.73 6.42 -17.03
CA PRO A 231 -5.76 5.41 -17.23
C PRO A 231 -5.18 4.03 -17.51
N GLY A 232 -5.63 3.02 -16.79
CA GLY A 232 -5.18 1.64 -16.94
C GLY A 232 -3.79 1.33 -16.34
N ALA A 233 -3.15 2.31 -15.70
CA ALA A 233 -1.89 2.12 -15.00
C ALA A 233 -2.09 2.02 -13.48
N LEU A 234 -1.09 1.48 -12.79
CA LEU A 234 -1.01 1.46 -11.34
C LEU A 234 0.12 2.38 -10.86
N VAL A 235 -0.14 3.14 -9.81
CA VAL A 235 0.93 3.84 -9.10
C VAL A 235 1.58 2.84 -8.13
N VAL A 236 2.91 2.81 -8.12
CA VAL A 236 3.70 1.93 -7.24
C VAL A 236 4.58 2.80 -6.37
N ASN A 237 4.61 2.52 -5.08
CA ASN A 237 5.57 3.13 -4.17
C ASN A 237 6.23 2.09 -3.26
N LEU A 238 7.43 2.43 -2.79
CA LEU A 238 8.18 1.62 -1.85
C LEU A 238 7.78 1.94 -0.42
N GLY A 239 7.71 0.90 0.40
CA GLY A 239 7.51 1.03 1.83
C GLY A 239 8.81 0.99 2.64
N ASP A 240 8.69 1.21 3.95
CA ASP A 240 9.79 1.30 4.89
C ASP A 240 10.63 0.01 4.97
N ALA A 241 9.99 -1.17 4.79
CA ALA A 241 10.73 -2.44 4.75
C ALA A 241 11.71 -2.49 3.57
N MET A 242 11.31 -2.00 2.38
CA MET A 242 12.20 -1.95 1.22
C MET A 242 13.32 -0.91 1.42
N ALA A 243 13.03 0.24 2.00
CA ALA A 243 14.06 1.23 2.32
C ALA A 243 15.11 0.64 3.27
N ARG A 244 14.69 -0.09 4.32
CA ARG A 244 15.60 -0.77 5.25
C ARG A 244 16.42 -1.88 4.57
N TRP A 245 15.81 -2.73 3.75
CA TRP A 245 16.50 -3.76 2.97
C TRP A 245 17.61 -3.17 2.09
N THR A 246 17.34 -2.00 1.50
CA THR A 246 18.32 -1.35 0.62
C THR A 246 19.20 -0.33 1.34
N ASN A 247 19.22 -0.32 2.67
CA ASN A 247 20.01 0.61 3.50
C ASN A 247 19.78 2.08 3.13
N ASP A 248 18.51 2.46 2.84
CA ASP A 248 18.05 3.75 2.31
C ASP A 248 18.59 4.14 0.92
N ARG A 249 19.19 3.19 0.18
CA ARG A 249 19.52 3.40 -1.22
C ARG A 249 18.27 3.68 -2.05
N TRP A 250 17.16 3.01 -1.73
CA TRP A 250 15.83 3.25 -2.25
C TRP A 250 14.95 3.94 -1.22
N ARG A 251 14.03 4.76 -1.68
CA ARG A 251 13.30 5.67 -0.80
C ARG A 251 11.91 5.16 -0.46
N SER A 252 11.59 5.13 0.82
CA SER A 252 10.20 5.18 1.28
C SER A 252 9.83 6.66 1.40
N THR A 253 8.99 7.14 0.48
CA THR A 253 8.78 8.57 0.30
C THR A 253 7.45 9.01 0.92
N LEU A 254 7.50 10.12 1.66
CA LEU A 254 6.31 10.75 2.23
C LEU A 254 5.32 11.10 1.13
N HIS A 255 4.07 10.73 1.37
CA HIS A 255 2.95 11.04 0.49
C HIS A 255 1.69 11.35 1.29
N ARG A 256 0.75 12.04 0.66
CA ARG A 256 -0.51 12.46 1.27
C ARG A 256 -1.62 12.53 0.24
N VAL A 257 -2.87 12.62 0.70
CA VAL A 257 -3.99 13.00 -0.16
C VAL A 257 -4.46 14.37 0.27
N GLY A 258 -4.21 15.34 -0.60
CA GLY A 258 -4.65 16.73 -0.41
C GLY A 258 -6.15 16.90 -0.66
N GLN A 259 -6.61 18.15 -0.52
CA GLN A 259 -7.97 18.50 -0.89
C GLN A 259 -8.10 18.43 -2.41
N ALA A 260 -9.10 17.69 -2.88
CA ALA A 260 -9.50 17.66 -4.29
C ALA A 260 -11.01 17.81 -4.36
N GLY A 261 -11.52 18.48 -5.38
CA GLY A 261 -12.95 18.60 -5.59
C GLY A 261 -13.60 17.26 -5.90
N GLY A 262 -14.76 16.99 -5.34
CA GLY A 262 -15.53 15.79 -5.64
C GLY A 262 -15.23 14.57 -4.76
N ARG A 263 -16.07 13.55 -4.91
CA ARG A 263 -15.88 12.24 -4.26
C ARG A 263 -14.75 11.51 -4.94
N ARG A 264 -13.79 11.01 -4.16
CA ARG A 264 -12.63 10.25 -4.63
C ARG A 264 -12.67 8.82 -4.10
N GLN A 265 -12.23 7.87 -4.89
CA GLN A 265 -11.97 6.50 -4.46
C GLN A 265 -10.53 6.11 -4.81
N SER A 266 -9.94 5.22 -4.05
CA SER A 266 -8.72 4.50 -4.43
C SER A 266 -8.72 3.12 -3.83
N ILE A 267 -7.96 2.20 -4.44
CA ILE A 267 -7.72 0.85 -3.88
C ILE A 267 -6.20 0.67 -3.84
N ALA A 268 -5.68 0.42 -2.64
CA ALA A 268 -4.28 0.14 -2.38
C ALA A 268 -4.09 -1.34 -2.03
N PHE A 269 -3.11 -1.99 -2.65
CA PHE A 269 -2.61 -3.29 -2.26
C PHE A 269 -1.25 -3.08 -1.59
N PHE A 270 -1.23 -3.23 -0.26
CA PHE A 270 -0.04 -3.12 0.56
C PHE A 270 0.65 -4.47 0.60
N HIS A 271 1.70 -4.63 -0.22
CA HIS A 271 2.47 -5.85 -0.24
C HIS A 271 3.45 -5.88 0.94
N ASN A 272 3.35 -6.93 1.75
CA ASN A 272 4.25 -7.18 2.87
C ASN A 272 5.09 -8.43 2.59
N ALA A 273 6.17 -8.59 3.34
CA ALA A 273 6.90 -9.85 3.38
C ALA A 273 6.16 -10.91 4.23
N ASN A 274 6.69 -12.13 4.28
CA ASN A 274 6.30 -13.12 5.26
C ASN A 274 6.52 -12.56 6.68
N TRP A 275 5.73 -12.99 7.62
CA TRP A 275 5.81 -12.50 9.00
C TRP A 275 7.21 -12.66 9.61
N ASP A 276 7.83 -13.80 9.37
CA ASP A 276 9.14 -14.21 9.87
C ASP A 276 10.31 -13.81 8.94
N ALA A 277 10.05 -13.17 7.80
CA ALA A 277 11.12 -12.72 6.91
C ALA A 277 12.00 -11.68 7.61
N THR A 278 13.31 -11.88 7.52
CA THR A 278 14.28 -10.94 8.07
C THR A 278 14.45 -9.72 7.18
N ILE A 279 14.27 -8.54 7.76
CA ILE A 279 14.61 -7.26 7.13
C ILE A 279 16.01 -6.88 7.60
N GLU A 280 16.99 -7.09 6.73
CA GLU A 280 18.38 -6.70 6.93
C GLU A 280 18.98 -6.13 5.65
N CYS A 281 20.10 -5.43 5.74
CA CYS A 281 20.72 -4.83 4.57
C CYS A 281 21.08 -5.89 3.52
N LEU A 282 20.54 -5.72 2.30
CA LEU A 282 20.75 -6.62 1.17
C LEU A 282 22.22 -6.60 0.69
N PRO A 283 22.73 -7.73 0.18
CA PRO A 283 24.02 -7.77 -0.49
C PRO A 283 24.13 -6.68 -1.59
N GLY A 284 25.26 -6.00 -1.64
CA GLY A 284 25.49 -4.93 -2.63
C GLY A 284 24.80 -3.59 -2.34
N CYS A 285 24.08 -3.46 -1.22
CA CYS A 285 23.51 -2.19 -0.78
C CYS A 285 24.39 -1.43 0.23
N LEU A 286 25.58 -1.98 0.55
CA LEU A 286 26.60 -1.32 1.36
C LEU A 286 27.79 -0.95 0.49
N SER A 287 28.32 0.25 0.71
CA SER A 287 29.63 0.64 0.17
C SER A 287 30.77 -0.06 0.95
N PRO A 288 31.97 -0.23 0.38
CA PRO A 288 33.10 -0.80 1.11
C PRO A 288 33.39 0.00 2.40
N GLY A 289 33.35 -0.71 3.54
CA GLY A 289 33.58 -0.11 4.88
C GLY A 289 32.34 0.53 5.52
N GLU A 290 31.20 0.59 4.82
CA GLU A 290 29.93 1.05 5.39
C GLU A 290 29.31 -0.03 6.30
N GLN A 291 28.70 0.40 7.41
CA GLN A 291 27.93 -0.49 8.28
C GLN A 291 26.44 -0.34 7.96
N PRO A 292 25.62 -1.41 8.15
CA PRO A 292 24.18 -1.31 8.04
C PRO A 292 23.63 -0.24 8.97
N ARG A 293 22.73 0.62 8.46
CA ARG A 293 22.08 1.68 9.25
C ARG A 293 21.10 1.11 10.26
N TYR A 294 20.58 -0.08 9.98
CA TYR A 294 19.52 -0.72 10.74
C TYR A 294 19.94 -2.11 11.18
N PRO A 295 19.66 -2.51 12.43
CA PRO A 295 19.82 -3.90 12.85
C PRO A 295 18.79 -4.78 12.12
N PRO A 296 19.10 -6.07 11.91
CA PRO A 296 18.13 -7.03 11.40
C PRO A 296 16.89 -7.10 12.30
N MET A 297 15.71 -7.26 11.68
CA MET A 297 14.45 -7.45 12.38
C MET A 297 13.46 -8.27 11.55
N ALA A 298 12.50 -8.91 12.20
CA ALA A 298 11.45 -9.61 11.49
C ALA A 298 10.39 -8.64 10.92
N ALA A 299 9.86 -8.96 9.73
CA ALA A 299 8.94 -8.09 9.01
C ALA A 299 7.59 -7.91 9.74
N GLY A 300 7.05 -8.96 10.35
CA GLY A 300 5.80 -8.89 11.12
C GLY A 300 5.88 -7.92 12.30
N PRO A 301 6.81 -8.08 13.23
CA PRO A 301 7.03 -7.13 14.31
C PRO A 301 7.29 -5.70 13.85
N HIS A 302 8.01 -5.50 12.74
CA HIS A 302 8.18 -4.18 12.13
C HIS A 302 6.84 -3.57 11.72
N LEU A 303 6.03 -4.34 10.99
CA LEU A 303 4.69 -3.92 10.54
C LEU A 303 3.79 -3.56 11.73
N MET A 304 3.76 -4.41 12.77
CA MET A 304 2.92 -4.19 13.94
C MET A 304 3.33 -2.98 14.76
N ALA A 305 4.64 -2.72 14.90
CA ALA A 305 5.12 -1.52 15.59
C ALA A 305 4.62 -0.24 14.89
N LYS A 306 4.66 -0.23 13.56
CA LYS A 306 4.14 0.88 12.74
C LYS A 306 2.62 1.00 12.82
N PHE A 307 1.90 -0.12 12.75
CA PHE A 307 0.44 -0.13 12.83
C PHE A 307 -0.05 0.40 14.18
N ARG A 308 0.52 -0.05 15.29
CA ARG A 308 0.17 0.44 16.64
C ARG A 308 0.39 1.93 16.79
N SER A 309 1.47 2.49 16.24
CA SER A 309 1.72 3.93 16.29
C SER A 309 0.68 4.77 15.52
N THR A 310 -0.10 4.15 14.62
CA THR A 310 -1.15 4.82 13.83
C THR A 310 -2.53 4.76 14.51
N VAL A 311 -2.80 3.66 15.23
CA VAL A 311 -4.12 3.38 15.82
C VAL A 311 -4.19 3.79 17.30
N GLU A 312 -3.07 3.73 18.00
CA GLU A 312 -2.93 4.10 19.41
C GLU A 312 -1.92 5.27 19.52
N PRO A 313 -2.31 6.50 19.16
CA PRO A 313 -1.45 7.64 19.42
C PRO A 313 -1.36 7.82 20.93
N GLY A 314 -0.13 7.65 21.49
CA GLY A 314 0.18 7.77 22.90
C GLY A 314 -0.12 9.14 23.51
#